data_c0646fac00f57cadd9ebf85c9029ea4a
#
_entry.id   c0646fac00f57cadd9ebf85c9029ea4a
#
_cell.length_a   1.000
_cell.length_b   1.000
_cell.length_c   1.000
_cell.angle_alpha   90.00
_cell.angle_beta   90.00
_cell.angle_gamma   90.00
#
_symmetry.space_group_name_H-M   'P 1'
#
loop_
_entity.id
_entity.type
_entity.pdbx_description
1 polymer ?
#
loop_
_entity_poly.entity_id
_entity_poly.type
_entity_poly.pdbx_seq_one_letter_code
_entity_poly.pdbx_strand_id
1 'polypeptide(L)'
;MKKKLALLMALVLVIALCAPVAHAADDGSLLGSDSATVRFKVGTTTAPDGHYVRGLQAMQKLLEEYSNGEMTLDIYPNSALGNESDMMDAVSMGTQEMCLVSTGPIPSFSKKTANWGVLDLPYLFKNAEQAYEVLDGEVGQTLLDEFDGSGIKALGFWENGFRDLTNDKKEIATPADLAGMKIRTMENKVHMATYTALGANPSPLAWGEIFSALQQGTVDGQENPLAIILTAKVYEVQHYISMIDLFYSPCVLMINEDIYNGFTAEQKEAFDKAAEEGKAAERAISKEIGDSARAEMEALGVTFTDVDQDVWVEAVQSVYDDTSLGIDQDMLAAIQAVTDM
;
A
#
# COMPACT_ATOMS: atom_id res chain seq x y z
N MET A 1 -77.72 3.80 24.80
CA MET A 1 -76.66 3.17 25.55
C MET A 1 -75.57 2.74 24.55
N LYS A 2 -74.61 3.58 24.20
CA LYS A 2 -73.47 3.22 23.41
C LYS A 2 -72.24 4.00 23.90
N LYS A 3 -71.31 3.32 24.56
CA LYS A 3 -70.02 3.86 25.04
C LYS A 3 -69.19 4.20 23.86
N LYS A 4 -68.76 5.43 23.69
CA LYS A 4 -67.71 5.83 22.73
C LYS A 4 -66.40 5.73 23.46
N LEU A 5 -65.55 4.81 22.95
CA LEU A 5 -64.16 4.64 23.35
C LEU A 5 -63.33 5.65 22.57
N ALA A 6 -62.70 6.61 23.25
CA ALA A 6 -61.78 7.55 22.67
C ALA A 6 -60.41 6.90 22.66
N LEU A 7 -59.86 6.69 21.46
CA LEU A 7 -58.50 6.18 21.24
C LEU A 7 -57.54 7.37 21.21
N LEU A 8 -56.72 7.48 22.27
CA LEU A 8 -55.63 8.46 22.33
C LEU A 8 -54.47 7.91 21.54
N MET A 9 -54.22 8.43 20.35
CA MET A 9 -52.97 8.17 19.61
C MET A 9 -51.86 9.01 20.22
N ALA A 10 -50.94 8.38 20.94
CA ALA A 10 -49.66 8.99 21.33
C ALA A 10 -48.74 8.95 20.11
N LEU A 11 -48.48 10.13 19.55
CA LEU A 11 -47.51 10.34 18.48
C LEU A 11 -46.11 10.29 19.09
N VAL A 12 -45.44 9.14 19.03
CA VAL A 12 -44.02 9.03 19.39
C VAL A 12 -43.21 9.55 18.22
N LEU A 13 -42.65 10.74 18.38
CA LEU A 13 -41.70 11.35 17.46
C LEU A 13 -40.36 10.63 17.62
N VAL A 14 -40.08 9.65 16.77
CA VAL A 14 -38.75 9.05 16.66
C VAL A 14 -37.90 10.04 15.86
N ILE A 15 -37.09 10.82 16.55
CA ILE A 15 -36.01 11.58 15.95
C ILE A 15 -34.93 10.53 15.59
N ALA A 16 -34.96 10.04 14.35
CA ALA A 16 -33.83 9.30 13.78
C ALA A 16 -32.67 10.30 13.63
N LEU A 17 -31.65 10.18 14.47
CA LEU A 17 -30.35 10.77 14.17
C LEU A 17 -29.88 10.14 12.82
N CYS A 18 -30.05 10.88 11.74
CA CYS A 18 -29.35 10.60 10.51
C CYS A 18 -27.85 10.88 10.74
N ALA A 19 -27.11 9.88 11.18
CA ALA A 19 -25.69 9.87 10.88
C ALA A 19 -25.56 9.89 9.35
N PRO A 20 -24.67 10.69 8.75
CA PRO A 20 -24.45 10.64 7.31
C PRO A 20 -24.00 9.22 6.95
N VAL A 21 -24.86 8.50 6.27
CA VAL A 21 -24.47 7.24 5.62
C VAL A 21 -23.58 7.65 4.47
N ALA A 22 -22.29 7.36 4.56
CA ALA A 22 -21.40 7.47 3.41
C ALA A 22 -22.06 6.66 2.27
N HIS A 23 -22.45 7.35 1.20
CA HIS A 23 -22.97 6.70 0.01
C HIS A 23 -21.78 6.03 -0.68
N ALA A 24 -21.72 4.70 -0.63
CA ALA A 24 -20.90 3.96 -1.56
C ALA A 24 -21.51 4.13 -2.95
N ALA A 25 -20.77 4.66 -3.90
CA ALA A 25 -21.17 4.61 -5.30
C ALA A 25 -21.16 3.14 -5.76
N ASP A 26 -21.92 2.80 -6.80
CA ASP A 26 -22.00 1.42 -7.35
C ASP A 26 -20.63 0.86 -7.79
N ASP A 27 -19.60 1.70 -7.88
CA ASP A 27 -18.20 1.38 -8.21
C ASP A 27 -17.33 1.08 -6.98
N GLY A 28 -17.90 1.04 -5.77
CA GLY A 28 -17.20 0.80 -4.52
C GLY A 28 -16.40 2.00 -3.98
N SER A 29 -16.54 3.20 -4.57
CA SER A 29 -15.88 4.40 -4.08
C SER A 29 -16.43 4.83 -2.71
N LEU A 30 -15.56 5.42 -1.89
CA LEU A 30 -15.86 5.95 -0.57
C LEU A 30 -15.79 7.48 -0.63
N LEU A 31 -16.94 8.09 -0.89
CA LEU A 31 -17.05 9.53 -1.10
C LEU A 31 -17.00 10.28 0.23
N GLY A 32 -16.30 11.41 0.23
CA GLY A 32 -16.24 12.34 1.35
C GLY A 32 -17.49 13.23 1.45
N SER A 33 -17.43 14.21 2.34
CA SER A 33 -18.54 15.10 2.64
C SER A 33 -19.14 15.78 1.40
N ASP A 34 -20.45 15.70 1.20
CA ASP A 34 -21.15 16.35 0.09
C ASP A 34 -21.06 17.88 0.13
N SER A 35 -20.77 18.46 1.31
CA SER A 35 -20.65 19.92 1.48
C SER A 35 -19.26 20.46 1.07
N ALA A 36 -18.28 19.60 0.87
CA ALA A 36 -16.93 20.01 0.49
C ALA A 36 -16.92 20.59 -0.92
N THR A 37 -16.25 21.74 -1.09
CA THR A 37 -16.13 22.46 -2.36
C THR A 37 -14.87 22.10 -3.15
N VAL A 38 -13.87 21.55 -2.45
CA VAL A 38 -12.62 21.05 -3.03
C VAL A 38 -12.53 19.55 -2.75
N ARG A 39 -12.49 18.76 -3.81
CA ARG A 39 -12.52 17.28 -3.73
C ARG A 39 -11.33 16.71 -4.46
N PHE A 40 -10.66 15.74 -3.86
CA PHE A 40 -9.53 15.04 -4.46
C PHE A 40 -9.90 13.56 -4.65
N LYS A 41 -9.93 13.10 -5.89
CA LYS A 41 -10.02 11.67 -6.18
C LYS A 41 -8.68 11.04 -5.85
N VAL A 42 -8.68 10.10 -4.92
CA VAL A 42 -7.49 9.32 -4.57
C VAL A 42 -7.72 7.86 -4.90
N GLY A 43 -6.90 7.35 -5.82
CA GLY A 43 -6.94 5.94 -6.22
C GLY A 43 -5.93 5.10 -5.44
N THR A 44 -6.29 3.84 -5.19
CA THR A 44 -5.39 2.82 -4.67
C THR A 44 -5.78 1.43 -5.17
N THR A 45 -4.84 0.50 -5.14
CA THR A 45 -5.06 -0.87 -5.64
C THR A 45 -5.64 -1.81 -4.59
N THR A 46 -5.58 -1.45 -3.29
CA THR A 46 -5.94 -2.32 -2.18
C THR A 46 -7.45 -2.42 -1.92
N ALA A 47 -7.84 -3.43 -1.15
CA ALA A 47 -9.23 -3.67 -0.78
C ALA A 47 -9.78 -2.57 0.16
N PRO A 48 -11.12 -2.36 0.20
CA PRO A 48 -11.73 -1.30 1.01
C PRO A 48 -11.49 -1.41 2.52
N ASP A 49 -11.26 -2.60 3.03
CA ASP A 49 -10.97 -2.90 4.43
C ASP A 49 -9.46 -2.96 4.75
N GLY A 50 -8.60 -2.80 3.72
CA GLY A 50 -7.16 -2.75 3.84
C GLY A 50 -6.65 -1.47 4.49
N HIS A 51 -5.41 -1.52 5.00
CA HIS A 51 -4.80 -0.41 5.73
C HIS A 51 -4.65 0.86 4.88
N TYR A 52 -4.33 0.78 3.59
CA TYR A 52 -4.27 1.96 2.71
C TYR A 52 -5.61 2.73 2.72
N VAL A 53 -6.72 2.03 2.47
CA VAL A 53 -8.04 2.66 2.40
C VAL A 53 -8.47 3.18 3.76
N ARG A 54 -8.26 2.41 4.83
CA ARG A 54 -8.57 2.83 6.20
C ARG A 54 -7.73 4.04 6.62
N GLY A 55 -6.46 4.11 6.22
CA GLY A 55 -5.59 5.26 6.42
C GLY A 55 -6.07 6.49 5.64
N LEU A 56 -6.43 6.32 4.37
CA LEU A 56 -7.03 7.40 3.56
C LEU A 56 -8.36 7.89 4.15
N GLN A 57 -9.18 7.02 4.73
CA GLN A 57 -10.40 7.42 5.46
C GLN A 57 -10.09 8.20 6.74
N ALA A 58 -8.99 7.88 7.44
CA ALA A 58 -8.52 8.67 8.57
C ALA A 58 -8.08 10.06 8.10
N MET A 59 -7.26 10.14 7.05
CA MET A 59 -6.86 11.40 6.43
C MET A 59 -8.06 12.22 5.93
N GLN A 60 -9.07 11.59 5.31
CA GLN A 60 -10.30 12.24 4.84
C GLN A 60 -10.99 12.99 5.98
N LYS A 61 -11.20 12.33 7.12
CA LYS A 61 -11.84 12.94 8.30
C LYS A 61 -11.02 14.10 8.87
N LEU A 62 -9.70 13.92 8.96
CA LEU A 62 -8.79 14.98 9.43
C LEU A 62 -8.77 16.16 8.47
N LEU A 63 -8.75 15.92 7.17
CA LEU A 63 -8.78 16.96 6.15
C LEU A 63 -10.08 17.77 6.20
N GLU A 64 -11.22 17.11 6.34
CA GLU A 64 -12.52 17.76 6.55
C GLU A 64 -12.53 18.61 7.82
N GLU A 65 -11.96 18.10 8.94
CA GLU A 65 -11.85 18.83 10.20
C GLU A 65 -10.95 20.07 10.07
N TYR A 66 -9.73 19.90 9.55
CA TYR A 66 -8.71 20.97 9.50
C TYR A 66 -9.04 22.05 8.47
N SER A 67 -9.73 21.68 7.39
CA SER A 67 -10.22 22.62 6.38
C SER A 67 -11.59 23.25 6.70
N ASN A 68 -12.16 23.01 7.88
CA ASN A 68 -13.51 23.43 8.23
C ASN A 68 -14.58 22.96 7.22
N GLY A 69 -14.41 21.78 6.65
CA GLY A 69 -15.31 21.17 5.67
C GLY A 69 -15.12 21.65 4.23
N GLU A 70 -14.09 22.45 3.94
CA GLU A 70 -13.80 22.91 2.59
C GLU A 70 -13.26 21.82 1.68
N MET A 71 -12.34 20.99 2.20
CA MET A 71 -11.62 19.97 1.43
C MET A 71 -12.01 18.55 1.88
N THR A 72 -12.07 17.61 0.93
CA THR A 72 -12.30 16.19 1.21
C THR A 72 -11.61 15.28 0.21
N LEU A 73 -11.49 13.97 0.55
CA LEU A 73 -11.05 12.92 -0.35
C LEU A 73 -12.25 12.12 -0.88
N ASP A 74 -12.19 11.73 -2.15
CA ASP A 74 -13.03 10.69 -2.73
C ASP A 74 -12.13 9.48 -3.01
N ILE A 75 -12.31 8.40 -2.24
CA ILE A 75 -11.39 7.26 -2.23
C ILE A 75 -11.90 6.17 -3.16
N TYR A 76 -11.03 5.73 -4.07
CA TYR A 76 -11.30 4.71 -5.09
C TYR A 76 -10.39 3.49 -4.87
N PRO A 77 -10.88 2.46 -4.17
CA PRO A 77 -10.14 1.23 -3.89
C PRO A 77 -10.14 0.25 -5.08
N ASN A 78 -9.52 -0.93 -4.88
CA ASN A 78 -9.56 -2.07 -5.81
C ASN A 78 -9.14 -1.75 -7.24
N SER A 79 -8.16 -0.87 -7.44
CA SER A 79 -7.71 -0.45 -8.78
C SER A 79 -8.83 0.17 -9.65
N ALA A 80 -9.86 0.77 -9.04
CA ALA A 80 -10.99 1.37 -9.78
C ALA A 80 -10.54 2.48 -10.75
N LEU A 81 -9.40 3.13 -10.48
CA LEU A 81 -8.80 4.17 -11.33
C LEU A 81 -7.59 3.67 -12.16
N GLY A 82 -7.35 2.37 -12.22
CA GLY A 82 -6.23 1.75 -12.93
C GLY A 82 -5.22 1.08 -12.00
N ASN A 83 -4.15 0.52 -12.59
CA ASN A 83 -3.02 -0.02 -11.83
C ASN A 83 -2.14 1.12 -11.26
N GLU A 84 -1.11 0.79 -10.48
CA GLU A 84 -0.27 1.80 -9.81
C GLU A 84 0.45 2.71 -10.82
N SER A 85 0.99 2.15 -11.90
CA SER A 85 1.65 2.93 -12.96
C SER A 85 0.65 3.84 -13.69
N ASP A 86 -0.55 3.33 -14.03
CA ASP A 86 -1.61 4.12 -14.67
C ASP A 86 -2.02 5.32 -13.80
N MET A 87 -2.16 5.09 -12.49
CA MET A 87 -2.52 6.15 -11.53
C MET A 87 -1.42 7.20 -11.37
N MET A 88 -0.13 6.79 -11.32
CA MET A 88 0.99 7.75 -11.29
C MET A 88 1.01 8.61 -12.56
N ASP A 89 0.85 8.00 -13.74
CA ASP A 89 0.76 8.73 -15.01
C ASP A 89 -0.43 9.69 -15.01
N ALA A 90 -1.59 9.27 -14.54
CA ALA A 90 -2.79 10.10 -14.48
C ALA A 90 -2.62 11.29 -13.52
N VAL A 91 -1.97 11.09 -12.35
CA VAL A 91 -1.64 12.17 -11.41
C VAL A 91 -0.63 13.13 -12.02
N SER A 92 0.43 12.62 -12.66
CA SER A 92 1.43 13.45 -13.36
C SER A 92 0.80 14.34 -14.43
N MET A 93 -0.15 13.81 -15.18
CA MET A 93 -0.86 14.55 -16.25
C MET A 93 -2.02 15.43 -15.74
N GLY A 94 -2.35 15.39 -14.45
CA GLY A 94 -3.45 16.16 -13.86
C GLY A 94 -4.85 15.67 -14.23
N THR A 95 -5.00 14.44 -14.70
CA THR A 95 -6.31 13.81 -14.98
C THR A 95 -6.88 13.06 -13.78
N GLN A 96 -6.06 12.84 -12.76
CA GLN A 96 -6.40 12.35 -11.43
C GLN A 96 -5.69 13.23 -10.40
N GLU A 97 -6.34 13.52 -9.28
CA GLU A 97 -5.78 14.43 -8.29
C GLU A 97 -4.71 13.74 -7.43
N MET A 98 -4.96 12.52 -6.94
CA MET A 98 -4.10 11.82 -5.99
C MET A 98 -4.05 10.32 -6.22
N CYS A 99 -2.98 9.68 -5.76
CA CYS A 99 -2.91 8.22 -5.61
C CYS A 99 -2.09 7.84 -4.36
N LEU A 100 -2.37 6.63 -3.84
CA LEU A 100 -1.56 5.96 -2.84
C LEU A 100 -1.11 4.63 -3.45
N VAL A 101 0.18 4.53 -3.76
CA VAL A 101 0.78 3.43 -4.52
C VAL A 101 2.01 2.88 -3.81
N SER A 102 2.31 1.60 -4.00
CA SER A 102 3.56 1.01 -3.51
C SER A 102 4.78 1.52 -4.29
N THR A 103 5.97 1.39 -3.70
CA THR A 103 7.21 1.87 -4.33
C THR A 103 7.68 1.02 -5.50
N GLY A 104 7.23 -0.24 -5.61
CA GLY A 104 7.73 -1.18 -6.60
C GLY A 104 7.77 -0.66 -8.05
N PRO A 105 6.72 -0.05 -8.62
CA PRO A 105 6.74 0.48 -9.98
C PRO A 105 7.44 1.84 -10.13
N ILE A 106 7.73 2.56 -9.04
CA ILE A 106 8.31 3.92 -9.07
C ILE A 106 9.63 3.99 -9.85
N PRO A 107 10.59 3.04 -9.73
CA PRO A 107 11.84 3.11 -10.50
C PRO A 107 11.64 3.16 -12.02
N SER A 108 10.50 2.69 -12.50
CA SER A 108 10.15 2.67 -13.93
C SER A 108 9.41 3.93 -14.41
N PHE A 109 8.92 4.77 -13.50
CA PHE A 109 8.14 5.95 -13.82
C PHE A 109 8.95 6.99 -14.60
N SER A 110 10.19 7.26 -14.16
CA SER A 110 11.06 8.23 -14.83
C SER A 110 12.54 7.89 -14.62
N LYS A 111 13.43 8.57 -15.38
CA LYS A 111 14.88 8.43 -15.14
C LYS A 111 15.32 9.02 -13.80
N LYS A 112 14.61 10.03 -13.29
CA LYS A 112 14.91 10.65 -11.98
C LYS A 112 14.60 9.69 -10.84
N THR A 113 13.48 8.97 -10.94
CA THR A 113 13.03 8.03 -9.90
C THR A 113 13.67 6.66 -9.98
N ALA A 114 14.63 6.45 -10.90
CA ALA A 114 15.33 5.16 -11.01
C ALA A 114 16.07 4.76 -9.72
N ASN A 115 16.51 5.73 -8.90
CA ASN A 115 17.21 5.53 -7.62
C ASN A 115 16.32 4.85 -6.57
N TRP A 116 14.98 4.93 -6.70
CA TRP A 116 14.04 4.29 -5.78
C TRP A 116 14.19 2.77 -5.72
N GLY A 117 14.82 2.17 -6.74
CA GLY A 117 15.15 0.74 -6.76
C GLY A 117 16.03 0.29 -5.59
N VAL A 118 16.73 1.21 -4.92
CA VAL A 118 17.49 0.89 -3.72
C VAL A 118 16.61 0.39 -2.58
N LEU A 119 15.36 0.90 -2.46
CA LEU A 119 14.41 0.50 -1.43
C LEU A 119 13.90 -0.95 -1.59
N ASP A 120 14.05 -1.51 -2.79
CA ASP A 120 13.60 -2.86 -3.14
C ASP A 120 14.71 -3.92 -2.97
N LEU A 121 15.88 -3.55 -2.44
CA LEU A 121 16.92 -4.51 -2.12
C LEU A 121 16.46 -5.48 -1.02
N PRO A 122 16.68 -6.79 -1.20
CA PRO A 122 16.22 -7.79 -0.24
C PRO A 122 16.95 -7.62 1.10
N TYR A 123 16.19 -7.71 2.21
CA TYR A 123 16.71 -7.57 3.57
C TYR A 123 17.42 -6.23 3.87
N LEU A 124 17.06 -5.16 3.14
CA LEU A 124 17.61 -3.82 3.37
C LEU A 124 17.27 -3.26 4.76
N PHE A 125 16.13 -3.63 5.31
CA PHE A 125 15.68 -3.21 6.64
C PHE A 125 15.40 -4.43 7.53
N LYS A 126 15.71 -4.31 8.82
CA LYS A 126 15.50 -5.38 9.82
C LYS A 126 14.11 -5.34 10.46
N ASN A 127 13.48 -4.17 10.48
CA ASN A 127 12.15 -3.94 11.06
C ASN A 127 11.58 -2.63 10.52
N ALA A 128 10.29 -2.39 10.78
CA ALA A 128 9.58 -1.22 10.30
C ALA A 128 10.11 0.09 10.92
N GLU A 129 10.50 0.07 12.20
CA GLU A 129 11.03 1.24 12.90
C GLU A 129 12.31 1.76 12.22
N GLN A 130 13.20 0.85 11.83
CA GLN A 130 14.40 1.19 11.08
C GLN A 130 14.08 1.78 9.69
N ALA A 131 13.10 1.21 9.01
CA ALA A 131 12.62 1.74 7.73
C ALA A 131 12.02 3.14 7.91
N TYR A 132 11.23 3.38 8.96
CA TYR A 132 10.66 4.70 9.23
C TYR A 132 11.73 5.73 9.54
N GLU A 133 12.80 5.38 10.29
CA GLU A 133 13.90 6.30 10.58
C GLU A 133 14.58 6.79 9.29
N VAL A 134 14.79 5.91 8.32
CA VAL A 134 15.37 6.27 7.02
C VAL A 134 14.39 7.07 6.17
N LEU A 135 13.15 6.59 6.05
CA LEU A 135 12.16 7.12 5.10
C LEU A 135 11.51 8.43 5.56
N ASP A 136 11.39 8.66 6.87
CA ASP A 136 10.92 9.94 7.42
C ASP A 136 12.09 10.94 7.65
N GLY A 137 13.33 10.50 7.34
CA GLY A 137 14.55 11.30 7.46
C GLY A 137 15.01 11.94 6.15
N GLU A 138 16.28 12.35 6.13
CA GLU A 138 16.90 13.06 5.01
C GLU A 138 16.97 12.21 3.73
N VAL A 139 17.21 10.88 3.87
CA VAL A 139 17.24 9.96 2.75
C VAL A 139 15.87 9.88 2.08
N GLY A 140 14.81 9.70 2.88
CA GLY A 140 13.46 9.67 2.34
C GLY A 140 13.06 10.99 1.68
N GLN A 141 13.41 12.13 2.27
CA GLN A 141 13.13 13.44 1.65
C GLN A 141 13.85 13.58 0.30
N THR A 142 15.11 13.13 0.21
CA THR A 142 15.87 13.15 -1.06
C THR A 142 15.14 12.35 -2.16
N LEU A 143 14.60 11.17 -1.83
CA LEU A 143 13.82 10.37 -2.77
C LEU A 143 12.52 11.08 -3.17
N LEU A 144 11.76 11.63 -2.20
CA LEU A 144 10.52 12.35 -2.50
C LEU A 144 10.77 13.54 -3.44
N ASP A 145 11.87 14.26 -3.28
CA ASP A 145 12.24 15.41 -4.11
C ASP A 145 12.61 15.01 -5.56
N GLU A 146 12.91 13.73 -5.86
CA GLU A 146 13.12 13.26 -7.22
C GLU A 146 11.88 13.38 -8.11
N PHE A 147 10.70 13.52 -7.52
CA PHE A 147 9.46 13.81 -8.25
C PHE A 147 9.30 15.27 -8.65
N ASP A 148 10.07 16.20 -8.11
CA ASP A 148 9.92 17.64 -8.40
C ASP A 148 10.03 17.93 -9.90
N GLY A 149 9.02 18.61 -10.44
CA GLY A 149 8.87 18.92 -11.87
C GLY A 149 8.46 17.73 -12.73
N SER A 150 7.97 16.65 -12.14
CA SER A 150 7.39 15.51 -12.86
C SER A 150 5.86 15.61 -13.02
N GLY A 151 5.24 16.66 -12.46
CA GLY A 151 3.80 16.79 -12.33
C GLY A 151 3.23 16.08 -11.10
N ILE A 152 4.09 15.46 -10.29
CA ILE A 152 3.72 14.80 -9.03
C ILE A 152 4.43 15.49 -7.87
N LYS A 153 3.70 15.79 -6.79
CA LYS A 153 4.25 16.04 -5.47
C LYS A 153 4.08 14.78 -4.62
N ALA A 154 5.19 14.13 -4.30
CA ALA A 154 5.22 13.03 -3.34
C ALA A 154 5.19 13.62 -1.92
N LEU A 155 4.27 13.11 -1.07
CA LEU A 155 3.94 13.73 0.23
C LEU A 155 4.55 13.01 1.42
N GLY A 156 4.95 11.74 1.25
CA GLY A 156 5.55 10.96 2.33
C GLY A 156 5.34 9.47 2.15
N PHE A 157 6.10 8.70 2.94
CA PHE A 157 6.06 7.24 2.92
C PHE A 157 5.05 6.71 3.93
N TRP A 158 4.06 5.99 3.42
CA TRP A 158 3.10 5.21 4.19
C TRP A 158 3.55 3.74 4.23
N GLU A 159 2.81 2.89 4.93
CA GLU A 159 3.19 1.49 5.12
C GLU A 159 2.54 0.58 4.08
N ASN A 160 3.35 -0.28 3.44
CA ASN A 160 2.83 -1.51 2.84
C ASN A 160 3.25 -2.69 3.73
N GLY A 161 4.54 -2.84 4.05
CA GLY A 161 5.04 -3.76 5.06
C GLY A 161 6.10 -4.73 4.57
N PHE A 162 6.52 -5.64 5.47
CA PHE A 162 7.39 -6.76 5.13
C PHE A 162 6.63 -7.81 4.35
N ARG A 163 7.28 -8.35 3.33
CA ARG A 163 6.64 -9.18 2.31
C ARG A 163 7.01 -10.64 2.47
N ASP A 164 5.99 -11.47 2.70
CA ASP A 164 6.07 -12.91 2.88
C ASP A 164 5.59 -13.65 1.64
N LEU A 165 6.21 -14.80 1.39
CA LEU A 165 5.92 -15.63 0.22
C LEU A 165 4.67 -16.47 0.43
N THR A 166 3.75 -16.45 -0.56
CA THR A 166 2.62 -17.38 -0.61
C THR A 166 2.73 -18.32 -1.80
N ASN A 167 2.19 -19.53 -1.67
CA ASN A 167 1.99 -20.46 -2.79
C ASN A 167 0.89 -21.48 -2.50
N ASP A 168 0.48 -22.22 -3.54
CA ASP A 168 -0.53 -23.30 -3.43
C ASP A 168 0.05 -24.70 -3.72
N LYS A 169 1.37 -24.88 -3.66
CA LYS A 169 2.02 -26.15 -4.02
C LYS A 169 2.51 -26.93 -2.83
N LYS A 170 3.24 -26.30 -1.92
CA LYS A 170 3.97 -26.95 -0.82
C LYS A 170 4.48 -25.95 0.20
N GLU A 171 4.89 -26.45 1.34
CA GLU A 171 5.70 -25.66 2.27
C GLU A 171 7.06 -25.31 1.65
N ILE A 172 7.50 -24.05 1.85
CA ILE A 172 8.78 -23.53 1.39
C ILE A 172 9.57 -23.12 2.63
N ALA A 173 10.59 -23.86 2.99
CA ALA A 173 11.44 -23.58 4.15
C ALA A 173 12.80 -23.01 3.76
N THR A 174 13.28 -23.30 2.56
CA THR A 174 14.60 -22.89 2.08
C THR A 174 14.50 -22.31 0.66
N PRO A 175 15.48 -21.48 0.21
CA PRO A 175 15.55 -21.02 -1.18
C PRO A 175 15.51 -22.13 -2.22
N ALA A 176 16.10 -23.30 -1.92
CA ALA A 176 16.11 -24.44 -2.83
C ALA A 176 14.70 -24.98 -3.14
N ASP A 177 13.76 -24.76 -2.26
CA ASP A 177 12.35 -25.16 -2.47
C ASP A 177 11.65 -24.32 -3.55
N LEU A 178 12.17 -23.13 -3.86
CA LEU A 178 11.66 -22.26 -4.93
C LEU A 178 12.08 -22.69 -6.33
N ALA A 179 12.99 -23.65 -6.47
CA ALA A 179 13.56 -24.01 -7.75
C ALA A 179 12.50 -24.29 -8.82
N GLY A 180 12.50 -23.48 -9.87
CA GLY A 180 11.60 -23.59 -11.01
C GLY A 180 10.16 -23.13 -10.79
N MET A 181 9.77 -22.69 -9.59
CA MET A 181 8.46 -22.14 -9.34
C MET A 181 8.26 -20.79 -10.04
N LYS A 182 7.09 -20.57 -10.57
CA LYS A 182 6.70 -19.29 -11.17
C LYS A 182 6.19 -18.37 -10.09
N ILE A 183 6.99 -17.39 -9.70
CA ILE A 183 6.62 -16.43 -8.67
C ILE A 183 6.26 -15.10 -9.32
N ARG A 184 5.05 -14.62 -9.03
CA ARG A 184 4.68 -13.25 -9.40
C ARG A 184 5.51 -12.26 -8.60
N THR A 185 6.05 -11.28 -9.28
CA THR A 185 6.67 -10.10 -8.66
C THR A 185 5.92 -8.84 -9.03
N MET A 186 6.21 -7.76 -8.33
CA MET A 186 5.87 -6.43 -8.82
C MET A 186 6.63 -6.15 -10.13
N GLU A 187 6.23 -5.11 -10.86
CA GLU A 187 6.90 -4.63 -12.07
C GLU A 187 8.23 -3.93 -11.72
N ASN A 188 9.15 -4.70 -11.12
CA ASN A 188 10.36 -4.23 -10.49
C ASN A 188 11.56 -5.13 -10.83
N LYS A 189 12.64 -4.53 -11.30
CA LYS A 189 13.85 -5.27 -11.74
C LYS A 189 14.55 -5.93 -10.57
N VAL A 190 14.58 -5.30 -9.40
CA VAL A 190 15.26 -5.83 -8.21
C VAL A 190 14.51 -7.04 -7.67
N HIS A 191 13.18 -6.98 -7.59
CA HIS A 191 12.36 -8.13 -7.23
C HIS A 191 12.57 -9.31 -8.19
N MET A 192 12.61 -9.03 -9.51
CA MET A 192 12.87 -10.07 -10.51
C MET A 192 14.27 -10.69 -10.34
N ALA A 193 15.29 -9.88 -10.13
CA ALA A 193 16.66 -10.35 -9.91
C ALA A 193 16.75 -11.19 -8.64
N THR A 194 16.09 -10.75 -7.56
CA THR A 194 16.06 -11.47 -6.27
C THR A 194 15.42 -12.85 -6.42
N TYR A 195 14.25 -12.97 -7.03
CA TYR A 195 13.62 -14.29 -7.23
C TYR A 195 14.39 -15.15 -8.23
N THR A 196 15.10 -14.56 -9.19
CA THR A 196 16.03 -15.29 -10.06
C THR A 196 17.21 -15.85 -9.26
N ALA A 197 17.81 -15.08 -8.36
CA ALA A 197 18.88 -15.53 -7.48
C ALA A 197 18.41 -16.67 -6.55
N LEU A 198 17.15 -16.64 -6.10
CA LEU A 198 16.53 -17.71 -5.32
C LEU A 198 16.16 -18.95 -6.15
N GLY A 199 16.42 -18.97 -7.47
CA GLY A 199 16.15 -20.10 -8.36
C GLY A 199 14.72 -20.23 -8.85
N ALA A 200 13.87 -19.24 -8.59
CA ALA A 200 12.53 -19.17 -9.12
C ALA A 200 12.49 -18.59 -10.56
N ASN A 201 11.31 -18.65 -11.17
CA ASN A 201 10.99 -17.99 -12.44
C ASN A 201 10.08 -16.79 -12.17
N PRO A 202 10.62 -15.57 -11.97
CA PRO A 202 9.81 -14.40 -11.69
C PRO A 202 8.98 -13.97 -12.90
N SER A 203 7.75 -13.52 -12.63
CA SER A 203 6.82 -13.01 -13.64
C SER A 203 6.19 -11.70 -13.15
N PRO A 204 6.56 -10.54 -13.73
CA PRO A 204 6.00 -9.26 -13.31
C PRO A 204 4.54 -9.15 -13.75
N LEU A 205 3.65 -8.85 -12.81
CA LEU A 205 2.21 -8.63 -13.06
C LEU A 205 1.70 -7.51 -12.16
N ALA A 206 0.81 -6.68 -12.70
CA ALA A 206 0.09 -5.68 -11.93
C ALA A 206 -0.81 -6.34 -10.86
N TRP A 207 -1.07 -5.61 -9.76
CA TRP A 207 -1.83 -6.15 -8.62
C TRP A 207 -3.22 -6.66 -9.01
N GLY A 208 -3.96 -5.92 -9.84
CA GLY A 208 -5.31 -6.30 -10.25
C GLY A 208 -5.41 -7.63 -11.00
N GLU A 209 -4.29 -8.17 -11.50
CA GLU A 209 -4.25 -9.45 -12.25
C GLU A 209 -3.92 -10.65 -11.37
N ILE A 210 -3.42 -10.42 -10.14
CA ILE A 210 -2.81 -11.46 -9.31
C ILE A 210 -3.78 -12.57 -8.95
N PHE A 211 -4.95 -12.23 -8.41
CA PHE A 211 -5.90 -13.23 -7.90
C PHE A 211 -6.28 -14.22 -9.02
N SER A 212 -6.58 -13.72 -10.21
CA SER A 212 -6.91 -14.55 -11.37
C SER A 212 -5.72 -15.39 -11.85
N ALA A 213 -4.50 -14.82 -11.84
CA ALA A 213 -3.29 -15.52 -12.25
C ALA A 213 -2.94 -16.67 -11.29
N LEU A 214 -3.10 -16.46 -9.97
CA LEU A 214 -2.93 -17.49 -8.96
C LEU A 214 -4.00 -18.57 -9.07
N GLN A 215 -5.26 -18.18 -9.17
CA GLN A 215 -6.39 -19.12 -9.29
C GLN A 215 -6.28 -20.01 -10.54
N GLN A 216 -5.77 -19.48 -11.64
CA GLN A 216 -5.60 -20.23 -12.90
C GLN A 216 -4.26 -20.99 -12.96
N GLY A 217 -3.36 -20.81 -11.98
CA GLY A 217 -2.03 -21.44 -11.98
C GLY A 217 -1.09 -20.88 -13.05
N THR A 218 -1.34 -19.67 -13.55
CA THR A 218 -0.41 -18.96 -14.44
C THR A 218 0.89 -18.66 -13.71
N VAL A 219 0.79 -18.30 -12.43
CA VAL A 219 1.89 -18.25 -11.46
C VAL A 219 1.57 -19.19 -10.29
N ASP A 220 2.62 -19.70 -9.63
CA ASP A 220 2.50 -20.65 -8.54
C ASP A 220 2.38 -19.95 -7.17
N GLY A 221 2.91 -18.75 -7.07
CA GLY A 221 2.95 -17.97 -5.84
C GLY A 221 3.21 -16.49 -6.08
N GLN A 222 3.18 -15.73 -5.00
CA GLN A 222 3.46 -14.30 -4.95
C GLN A 222 4.04 -13.94 -3.59
N GLU A 223 4.44 -12.69 -3.37
CA GLU A 223 4.82 -12.16 -2.06
C GLU A 223 4.08 -10.86 -1.76
N ASN A 224 3.69 -10.68 -0.51
CA ASN A 224 3.06 -9.46 0.02
C ASN A 224 3.07 -9.48 1.56
N PRO A 225 2.84 -8.33 2.19
CA PRO A 225 2.62 -8.28 3.63
C PRO A 225 1.36 -9.06 4.05
N LEU A 226 1.38 -9.64 5.26
CA LEU A 226 0.24 -10.42 5.78
C LEU A 226 -1.06 -9.63 5.79
N ALA A 227 -1.00 -8.32 6.07
CA ALA A 227 -2.18 -7.44 6.03
C ALA A 227 -2.84 -7.39 4.63
N ILE A 228 -2.03 -7.37 3.57
CA ILE A 228 -2.52 -7.42 2.18
C ILE A 228 -3.04 -8.82 1.84
N ILE A 229 -2.30 -9.87 2.21
CA ILE A 229 -2.71 -11.27 1.95
C ILE A 229 -4.07 -11.54 2.57
N LEU A 230 -4.30 -11.07 3.80
CA LEU A 230 -5.56 -11.24 4.53
C LEU A 230 -6.70 -10.45 3.88
N THR A 231 -6.54 -9.14 3.73
CA THR A 231 -7.64 -8.25 3.28
C THR A 231 -7.99 -8.44 1.81
N ALA A 232 -7.02 -8.78 0.96
CA ALA A 232 -7.27 -9.15 -0.43
C ALA A 232 -7.66 -10.63 -0.62
N LYS A 233 -7.76 -11.39 0.48
CA LYS A 233 -8.17 -12.81 0.50
C LYS A 233 -7.30 -13.71 -0.39
N VAL A 234 -6.04 -13.37 -0.55
CA VAL A 234 -5.09 -14.17 -1.36
C VAL A 234 -5.01 -15.60 -0.82
N TYR A 235 -5.22 -15.79 0.49
CA TYR A 235 -5.27 -17.09 1.15
C TYR A 235 -6.36 -18.04 0.60
N GLU A 236 -7.39 -17.54 -0.08
CA GLU A 236 -8.42 -18.40 -0.70
C GLU A 236 -7.87 -19.22 -1.87
N VAL A 237 -6.74 -18.79 -2.45
CA VAL A 237 -6.05 -19.43 -3.59
C VAL A 237 -4.58 -19.74 -3.30
N GLN A 238 -4.10 -19.49 -2.07
CA GLN A 238 -2.71 -19.69 -1.63
C GLN A 238 -2.71 -20.23 -0.20
N HIS A 239 -2.50 -21.53 -0.06
CA HIS A 239 -2.67 -22.21 1.24
C HIS A 239 -1.38 -22.37 2.07
N TYR A 240 -0.23 -21.98 1.51
CA TYR A 240 1.07 -22.01 2.20
C TYR A 240 1.68 -20.61 2.22
N ILE A 241 2.10 -20.18 3.40
CA ILE A 241 2.81 -18.90 3.61
C ILE A 241 4.14 -19.17 4.30
N SER A 242 5.23 -18.68 3.71
CA SER A 242 6.57 -18.76 4.29
C SER A 242 6.97 -17.37 4.77
N MET A 243 7.29 -17.27 6.06
CA MET A 243 7.65 -16.04 6.76
C MET A 243 9.09 -15.65 6.45
N ILE A 244 9.30 -15.11 5.24
CA ILE A 244 10.64 -14.81 4.75
C ILE A 244 11.03 -13.34 4.95
N ASP A 245 10.08 -12.43 5.15
CA ASP A 245 10.31 -10.98 5.31
C ASP A 245 11.29 -10.42 4.26
N LEU A 246 11.17 -10.88 3.00
CA LEU A 246 12.18 -10.72 1.96
C LEU A 246 12.47 -9.25 1.61
N PHE A 247 11.42 -8.44 1.56
CA PHE A 247 11.49 -7.01 1.26
C PHE A 247 10.66 -6.25 2.29
N TYR A 248 11.16 -5.10 2.71
CA TYR A 248 10.31 -4.06 3.25
C TYR A 248 9.82 -3.18 2.09
N SER A 249 8.53 -3.02 1.94
CA SER A 249 7.92 -2.24 0.87
C SER A 249 7.12 -1.09 1.47
N PRO A 250 7.53 0.16 1.30
CA PRO A 250 6.68 1.30 1.63
C PRO A 250 5.67 1.57 0.52
N CYS A 251 4.70 2.44 0.80
CA CYS A 251 3.89 3.08 -0.23
C CYS A 251 4.00 4.60 -0.12
N VAL A 252 3.59 5.33 -1.15
CA VAL A 252 3.74 6.78 -1.23
C VAL A 252 2.40 7.42 -1.56
N LEU A 253 2.03 8.42 -0.74
CA LEU A 253 0.92 9.30 -1.05
C LEU A 253 1.40 10.38 -2.01
N MET A 254 0.71 10.53 -3.14
CA MET A 254 1.06 11.45 -4.21
C MET A 254 -0.13 12.33 -4.58
N ILE A 255 0.14 13.58 -4.93
CA ILE A 255 -0.83 14.54 -5.45
C ILE A 255 -0.27 15.20 -6.71
N ASN A 256 -1.15 15.64 -7.61
CA ASN A 256 -0.72 16.45 -8.75
C ASN A 256 -0.01 17.73 -8.27
N GLU A 257 1.17 18.00 -8.84
CA GLU A 257 2.06 19.09 -8.41
C GLU A 257 1.40 20.47 -8.57
N ASP A 258 0.66 20.71 -9.66
CA ASP A 258 0.00 22.00 -9.90
C ASP A 258 -1.15 22.24 -8.90
N ILE A 259 -1.90 21.18 -8.54
CA ILE A 259 -2.95 21.28 -7.51
C ILE A 259 -2.33 21.67 -6.17
N TYR A 260 -1.27 20.96 -5.75
CA TYR A 260 -0.60 21.21 -4.48
C TYR A 260 0.02 22.62 -4.42
N ASN A 261 0.64 23.06 -5.51
CA ASN A 261 1.22 24.39 -5.61
C ASN A 261 0.16 25.50 -5.68
N GLY A 262 -1.07 25.16 -6.07
CA GLY A 262 -2.21 26.08 -6.10
C GLY A 262 -2.90 26.29 -4.74
N PHE A 263 -2.55 25.54 -3.70
CA PHE A 263 -3.13 25.73 -2.36
C PHE A 263 -2.80 27.09 -1.76
N THR A 264 -3.77 27.68 -1.05
CA THR A 264 -3.48 28.78 -0.13
C THR A 264 -2.64 28.27 1.04
N ALA A 265 -2.05 29.17 1.83
CA ALA A 265 -1.26 28.78 3.00
C ALA A 265 -2.09 27.97 4.01
N GLU A 266 -3.35 28.35 4.22
CA GLU A 266 -4.28 27.70 5.12
C GLU A 266 -4.68 26.29 4.61
N GLN A 267 -4.95 26.18 3.30
CA GLN A 267 -5.26 24.89 2.66
C GLN A 267 -4.08 23.95 2.74
N LYS A 268 -2.86 24.46 2.51
CA LYS A 268 -1.63 23.67 2.57
C LYS A 268 -1.36 23.16 3.98
N GLU A 269 -1.50 24.03 5.00
CA GLU A 269 -1.33 23.64 6.41
C GLU A 269 -2.31 22.54 6.81
N ALA A 270 -3.60 22.70 6.45
CA ALA A 270 -4.63 21.71 6.73
C ALA A 270 -4.36 20.38 6.03
N PHE A 271 -3.93 20.43 4.75
CA PHE A 271 -3.67 19.26 3.93
C PHE A 271 -2.42 18.49 4.41
N ASP A 272 -1.30 19.18 4.62
CA ASP A 272 -0.05 18.58 5.07
C ASP A 272 -0.21 17.93 6.45
N LYS A 273 -0.92 18.59 7.35
CA LYS A 273 -1.24 18.05 8.68
C LYS A 273 -2.12 16.81 8.59
N ALA A 274 -3.16 16.82 7.75
CA ALA A 274 -4.03 15.67 7.55
C ALA A 274 -3.28 14.49 6.92
N ALA A 275 -2.36 14.75 5.98
CA ALA A 275 -1.52 13.73 5.35
C ALA A 275 -0.57 13.08 6.36
N GLU A 276 0.09 13.87 7.21
CA GLU A 276 1.02 13.37 8.22
C GLU A 276 0.31 12.54 9.31
N GLU A 277 -0.82 13.03 9.83
CA GLU A 277 -1.59 12.28 10.84
C GLU A 277 -2.29 11.06 10.21
N GLY A 278 -2.70 11.16 8.94
CA GLY A 278 -3.23 10.04 8.14
C GLY A 278 -2.20 8.93 7.96
N LYS A 279 -0.94 9.28 7.67
CA LYS A 279 0.20 8.37 7.61
C LYS A 279 0.39 7.63 8.94
N ALA A 280 0.39 8.36 10.04
CA ALA A 280 0.56 7.76 11.37
C ALA A 280 -0.60 6.78 11.71
N ALA A 281 -1.83 7.14 11.35
CA ALA A 281 -3.00 6.28 11.53
C ALA A 281 -2.91 5.02 10.66
N GLU A 282 -2.48 5.16 9.42
CA GLU A 282 -2.33 4.06 8.47
C GLU A 282 -1.28 3.04 8.93
N ARG A 283 -0.09 3.48 9.36
CA ARG A 283 0.96 2.64 9.93
C ARG A 283 0.46 1.85 11.16
N ALA A 284 -0.32 2.49 12.03
CA ALA A 284 -0.92 1.82 13.19
C ALA A 284 -1.95 0.76 12.76
N ILE A 285 -2.76 1.06 11.75
CA ILE A 285 -3.76 0.13 11.19
C ILE A 285 -3.07 -1.05 10.50
N SER A 286 -2.01 -0.81 9.72
CA SER A 286 -1.23 -1.85 9.08
C SER A 286 -0.67 -2.83 10.11
N LYS A 287 -0.08 -2.30 11.19
CA LYS A 287 0.41 -3.11 12.30
C LYS A 287 -0.70 -3.91 12.96
N GLU A 288 -1.85 -3.30 13.28
CA GLU A 288 -3.01 -3.97 13.89
C GLU A 288 -3.46 -5.17 13.06
N ILE A 289 -3.64 -4.98 11.74
CA ILE A 289 -4.06 -6.05 10.82
C ILE A 289 -2.96 -7.12 10.71
N GLY A 290 -1.70 -6.72 10.57
CA GLY A 290 -0.57 -7.63 10.45
C GLY A 290 -0.40 -8.54 11.66
N ASP A 291 -0.53 -7.97 12.88
CA ASP A 291 -0.41 -8.68 14.14
C ASP A 291 -1.48 -9.79 14.30
N SER A 292 -2.69 -9.62 13.76
CA SER A 292 -3.78 -10.60 13.82
C SER A 292 -3.82 -11.56 12.62
N ALA A 293 -3.24 -11.16 11.49
CA ALA A 293 -3.42 -11.82 10.20
C ALA A 293 -3.00 -13.30 10.20
N ARG A 294 -1.87 -13.63 10.83
CA ARG A 294 -1.40 -15.03 10.90
C ARG A 294 -2.42 -15.93 11.59
N ALA A 295 -2.87 -15.55 12.80
CA ALA A 295 -3.82 -16.35 13.56
C ALA A 295 -5.17 -16.49 12.85
N GLU A 296 -5.62 -15.44 12.17
CA GLU A 296 -6.86 -15.46 11.40
C GLU A 296 -6.75 -16.41 10.19
N MET A 297 -5.65 -16.36 9.43
CA MET A 297 -5.44 -17.23 8.28
C MET A 297 -5.17 -18.69 8.69
N GLU A 298 -4.46 -18.95 9.81
CA GLU A 298 -4.32 -20.30 10.36
C GLU A 298 -5.69 -20.92 10.74
N ALA A 299 -6.58 -20.12 11.31
CA ALA A 299 -7.96 -20.54 11.61
C ALA A 299 -8.78 -20.86 10.34
N LEU A 300 -8.41 -20.31 9.20
CA LEU A 300 -9.00 -20.58 7.88
C LEU A 300 -8.29 -21.75 7.14
N GLY A 301 -7.30 -22.38 7.77
CA GLY A 301 -6.62 -23.56 7.23
C GLY A 301 -5.34 -23.28 6.44
N VAL A 302 -4.81 -22.07 6.49
CA VAL A 302 -3.52 -21.74 5.88
C VAL A 302 -2.38 -22.30 6.71
N THR A 303 -1.38 -22.87 6.05
CA THR A 303 -0.16 -23.39 6.69
C THR A 303 0.93 -22.35 6.64
N PHE A 304 1.49 -22.00 7.81
CA PHE A 304 2.62 -21.10 7.94
C PHE A 304 3.91 -21.86 8.17
N THR A 305 4.97 -21.46 7.49
CA THR A 305 6.33 -21.99 7.64
C THR A 305 7.24 -20.87 8.13
N ASP A 306 7.75 -20.99 9.35
CA ASP A 306 8.82 -20.13 9.85
C ASP A 306 10.15 -20.59 9.25
N VAL A 307 10.97 -19.66 8.75
CA VAL A 307 12.21 -19.98 8.05
C VAL A 307 13.44 -19.51 8.84
N ASP A 308 14.59 -20.10 8.52
CA ASP A 308 15.89 -19.58 8.95
C ASP A 308 16.29 -18.45 7.97
N GLN A 309 16.09 -17.20 8.37
CA GLN A 309 16.34 -16.03 7.52
C GLN A 309 17.80 -15.91 7.07
N ASP A 310 18.77 -16.37 7.87
CA ASP A 310 20.19 -16.29 7.50
C ASP A 310 20.48 -17.02 6.17
N VAL A 311 19.81 -18.16 5.95
CA VAL A 311 19.94 -18.94 4.70
C VAL A 311 19.38 -18.16 3.49
N TRP A 312 18.31 -17.40 3.70
CA TRP A 312 17.70 -16.58 2.66
C TRP A 312 18.53 -15.32 2.36
N VAL A 313 19.04 -14.66 3.40
CA VAL A 313 19.96 -13.52 3.26
C VAL A 313 21.19 -13.91 2.44
N GLU A 314 21.83 -15.06 2.75
CA GLU A 314 22.99 -15.55 2.00
C GLU A 314 22.66 -15.77 0.51
N ALA A 315 21.49 -16.34 0.23
CA ALA A 315 21.09 -16.70 -1.14
C ALA A 315 20.86 -15.49 -2.06
N VAL A 316 20.60 -14.31 -1.52
CA VAL A 316 20.31 -13.09 -2.30
C VAL A 316 21.46 -12.07 -2.31
N GLN A 317 22.61 -12.36 -1.70
CA GLN A 317 23.75 -11.44 -1.64
C GLN A 317 24.21 -10.97 -3.02
N SER A 318 24.13 -11.84 -4.03
CA SER A 318 24.49 -11.50 -5.40
C SER A 318 23.66 -10.38 -6.03
N VAL A 319 22.48 -10.07 -5.48
CA VAL A 319 21.64 -8.98 -5.96
C VAL A 319 22.26 -7.61 -5.66
N TYR A 320 22.96 -7.50 -4.53
CA TYR A 320 23.66 -6.27 -4.14
C TYR A 320 24.86 -5.96 -5.07
N ASP A 321 25.46 -6.99 -5.66
CA ASP A 321 26.60 -6.89 -6.56
C ASP A 321 26.19 -6.74 -8.04
N ASP A 322 24.88 -6.85 -8.35
CA ASP A 322 24.39 -6.80 -9.74
C ASP A 322 24.33 -5.35 -10.25
N THR A 323 25.39 -4.92 -10.90
CA THR A 323 25.50 -3.58 -11.48
C THR A 323 24.47 -3.29 -12.57
N SER A 324 23.82 -4.30 -13.16
CA SER A 324 22.77 -4.13 -14.18
C SER A 324 21.48 -3.54 -13.61
N LEU A 325 21.27 -3.65 -12.30
CA LEU A 325 20.14 -3.08 -11.60
C LEU A 325 20.22 -1.56 -11.49
N GLY A 326 21.44 -1.00 -11.58
CA GLY A 326 21.66 0.44 -11.52
C GLY A 326 21.40 1.05 -10.14
N ILE A 327 21.62 0.27 -9.08
CA ILE A 327 21.44 0.75 -7.69
C ILE A 327 22.45 1.86 -7.41
N ASP A 328 21.95 2.99 -6.93
CA ASP A 328 22.75 4.12 -6.46
C ASP A 328 23.52 3.73 -5.18
N GLN A 329 24.84 3.60 -5.30
CA GLN A 329 25.68 3.14 -4.19
C GLN A 329 25.83 4.22 -3.10
N ASP A 330 25.75 5.50 -3.45
CA ASP A 330 25.79 6.58 -2.49
C ASP A 330 24.49 6.60 -1.65
N MET A 331 23.36 6.40 -2.30
CA MET A 331 22.06 6.26 -1.63
C MET A 331 22.03 5.01 -0.74
N LEU A 332 22.52 3.87 -1.22
CA LEU A 332 22.62 2.65 -0.42
C LEU A 332 23.50 2.87 0.82
N ALA A 333 24.66 3.50 0.64
CA ALA A 333 25.55 3.83 1.77
C ALA A 333 24.90 4.80 2.77
N ALA A 334 24.11 5.76 2.29
CA ALA A 334 23.35 6.67 3.16
C ALA A 334 22.30 5.92 4.00
N ILE A 335 21.58 4.97 3.40
CA ILE A 335 20.62 4.11 4.11
C ILE A 335 21.36 3.27 5.16
N GLN A 336 22.44 2.60 4.77
CA GLN A 336 23.22 1.74 5.66
C GLN A 336 23.84 2.52 6.84
N ALA A 337 24.19 3.78 6.64
CA ALA A 337 24.70 4.63 7.71
C ALA A 337 23.64 4.95 8.80
N VAL A 338 22.36 4.98 8.44
CA VAL A 338 21.25 5.17 9.41
C VAL A 338 20.92 3.84 10.09
N THR A 339 21.02 2.73 9.37
CA THR A 339 20.58 1.41 9.82
C THR A 339 21.66 0.61 10.56
N ASP A 340 22.89 1.14 10.70
CA ASP A 340 24.06 0.45 11.28
C ASP A 340 24.34 -0.92 10.65
N MET A 341 24.15 -1.03 9.32
CA MET A 341 24.39 -2.27 8.55
C MET A 341 25.74 -2.26 7.85
#